data_2e9e58ec039e2e055482dac6694e35f6
#
_entry.id   2e9e58ec039e2e055482dac6694e35f6
#
_cell.length_a   1.000
_cell.length_b   1.000
_cell.length_c   1.000
_cell.angle_alpha   90.00
_cell.angle_beta   90.00
_cell.angle_gamma   90.00
#
_symmetry.space_group_name_H-M   'P 1'
#
loop_
_entity.id
_entity.type
_entity.pdbx_description
1 polymer ?
#
loop_
_entity_poly.entity_id
_entity_poly.type
_entity_poly.pdbx_seq_one_letter_code
_entity_poly.pdbx_strand_id
1 'polypeptide(L)'
;ACVEMGVLVEDFEYDFLIVGSGIAALRAAIELDGRGQVLMLTKGQAEQGSTVHAQGGIAAAVAADDSPDIHASDTLAAGDGLCRVDAVRILTERGPRYVQELIDWGAEFERNTNGELALAREGAHSVRRVLHAQDATGKEICRVLWKKISASPHIRILEQALVVDVIVDENCCVGVRFLDSRGQLATVVATATLLATGGAGQVFSQTTNPSVAAGDGIAI
;
A
#
# COMPACT_ATOMS: atom_id res chain seq x y z
N ALA A 1 6.89 -14.09 37.13
CA ALA A 1 8.16 -14.48 36.52
C ALA A 1 8.31 -13.66 35.26
N CYS A 2 9.21 -12.67 35.27
CA CYS A 2 9.58 -11.87 34.12
C CYS A 2 10.18 -12.80 33.04
N VAL A 3 9.59 -12.84 31.86
CA VAL A 3 10.22 -13.41 30.69
C VAL A 3 11.14 -12.33 30.14
N GLU A 4 12.45 -12.55 30.29
CA GLU A 4 13.50 -11.72 29.71
C GLU A 4 13.42 -11.78 28.19
N MET A 5 13.11 -10.63 27.60
CA MET A 5 14.05 -9.73 26.90
C MET A 5 14.43 -10.19 25.51
N GLY A 6 13.59 -9.76 24.54
CA GLY A 6 14.05 -9.47 23.19
C GLY A 6 14.86 -8.17 23.22
N VAL A 7 15.89 -8.07 22.41
CA VAL A 7 16.68 -6.86 22.25
C VAL A 7 15.77 -5.73 21.79
N LEU A 8 15.65 -4.68 22.61
CA LEU A 8 15.00 -3.43 22.20
C LEU A 8 15.78 -2.87 21.01
N VAL A 9 15.12 -2.68 19.87
CA VAL A 9 15.66 -1.84 18.82
C VAL A 9 15.61 -0.43 19.34
N GLU A 10 16.75 0.06 19.85
CA GLU A 10 17.02 1.40 20.35
C GLU A 10 15.78 2.17 20.88
N ASP A 11 15.89 2.85 22.01
CA ASP A 11 14.86 3.61 22.74
C ASP A 11 14.20 4.74 21.91
N PHE A 12 13.79 4.47 20.68
CA PHE A 12 12.99 5.39 19.88
C PHE A 12 11.52 5.06 20.05
N GLU A 13 10.81 5.92 20.74
CA GLU A 13 9.35 5.96 20.71
C GLU A 13 8.91 6.42 19.34
N TYR A 14 8.18 5.55 18.63
CA TYR A 14 7.53 5.91 17.37
C TYR A 14 6.09 6.31 17.65
N ASP A 15 5.63 7.36 16.98
CA ASP A 15 4.22 7.72 17.01
C ASP A 15 3.40 6.73 16.20
N PHE A 16 3.94 6.32 15.06
CA PHE A 16 3.25 5.46 14.10
C PHE A 16 4.13 4.29 13.66
N LEU A 17 3.53 3.11 13.68
CA LEU A 17 4.12 1.89 13.15
C LEU A 17 3.30 1.40 11.95
N ILE A 18 3.95 1.11 10.85
CA ILE A 18 3.33 0.56 9.64
C ILE A 18 3.96 -0.79 9.32
N VAL A 19 3.14 -1.84 9.28
CA VAL A 19 3.58 -3.19 8.92
C VAL A 19 3.26 -3.46 7.46
N GLY A 20 4.29 -3.51 6.62
CA GLY A 20 4.21 -3.68 5.18
C GLY A 20 4.90 -2.57 4.39
N SER A 21 5.10 -2.78 3.08
CA SER A 21 5.76 -1.85 2.15
C SER A 21 5.04 -1.70 0.80
N GLY A 22 3.80 -2.20 0.71
CA GLY A 22 2.95 -2.02 -0.46
C GLY A 22 2.34 -0.62 -0.56
N ILE A 23 1.53 -0.39 -1.60
CA ILE A 23 0.92 0.92 -1.90
C ILE A 23 0.16 1.51 -0.70
N ALA A 24 -0.55 0.69 0.08
CA ALA A 24 -1.28 1.14 1.25
C ALA A 24 -0.34 1.67 2.35
N ALA A 25 0.76 0.95 2.61
CA ALA A 25 1.79 1.35 3.56
C ALA A 25 2.47 2.64 3.14
N LEU A 26 2.91 2.73 1.87
CA LEU A 26 3.59 3.90 1.32
C LEU A 26 2.69 5.14 1.38
N ARG A 27 1.43 4.99 0.99
CA ARG A 27 0.47 6.11 1.02
C ARG A 27 0.18 6.58 2.44
N ALA A 28 0.04 5.65 3.39
CA ALA A 28 -0.15 5.99 4.80
C ALA A 28 1.07 6.72 5.38
N ALA A 29 2.28 6.24 5.08
CA ALA A 29 3.52 6.89 5.53
C ALA A 29 3.61 8.35 5.02
N ILE A 30 3.24 8.61 3.77
CA ILE A 30 3.20 9.97 3.20
C ILE A 30 2.18 10.86 3.92
N GLU A 31 1.00 10.33 4.27
CA GLU A 31 -0.02 11.10 5.02
C GLU A 31 0.42 11.41 6.46
N LEU A 32 1.27 10.57 7.04
CA LEU A 32 1.76 10.73 8.40
C LEU A 32 3.05 11.57 8.47
N ASP A 33 3.69 11.85 7.33
CA ASP A 33 4.91 12.64 7.27
C ASP A 33 4.72 14.02 7.89
N GLY A 34 5.60 14.35 8.84
CA GLY A 34 5.53 15.59 9.62
C GLY A 34 4.46 15.62 10.72
N ARG A 35 3.72 14.51 10.96
CA ARG A 35 2.77 14.38 12.09
C ARG A 35 3.35 13.63 13.29
N GLY A 36 4.51 13.02 13.12
CA GLY A 36 5.23 12.25 14.13
C GLY A 36 6.29 11.37 13.48
N GLN A 37 6.97 10.58 14.30
CA GLN A 37 7.97 9.62 13.84
C GLN A 37 7.30 8.33 13.37
N VAL A 38 7.58 7.93 12.14
CA VAL A 38 7.00 6.75 11.49
C VAL A 38 8.07 5.67 11.34
N LEU A 39 7.79 4.47 11.83
CA LEU A 39 8.56 3.27 11.51
C LEU A 39 7.76 2.39 10.55
N MET A 40 8.37 2.01 9.44
CA MET A 40 7.83 0.99 8.54
C MET A 40 8.64 -0.30 8.69
N LEU A 41 7.97 -1.41 8.93
CA LEU A 41 8.57 -2.76 8.97
C LEU A 41 8.17 -3.52 7.72
N THR A 42 9.13 -4.10 7.01
CA THR A 42 8.85 -4.98 5.88
C THR A 42 9.67 -6.27 5.98
N LYS A 43 9.03 -7.42 5.76
CA LYS A 43 9.65 -8.73 5.87
C LYS A 43 10.69 -9.03 4.78
N GLY A 44 10.58 -8.37 3.63
CA GLY A 44 11.53 -8.46 2.51
C GLY A 44 12.28 -7.17 2.31
N GLN A 45 12.74 -6.96 1.09
CA GLN A 45 13.24 -5.66 0.65
C GLN A 45 12.07 -4.70 0.45
N ALA A 46 12.31 -3.42 0.64
CA ALA A 46 11.28 -2.39 0.63
C ALA A 46 10.47 -2.35 -0.68
N GLU A 47 11.12 -2.54 -1.81
CA GLU A 47 10.51 -2.50 -3.13
C GLU A 47 9.90 -3.85 -3.58
N GLN A 48 9.88 -4.87 -2.71
CA GLN A 48 9.28 -6.17 -3.01
C GLN A 48 7.83 -6.21 -2.52
N GLY A 49 6.90 -6.44 -3.44
CA GLY A 49 5.49 -6.56 -3.09
C GLY A 49 4.61 -6.70 -4.32
N SER A 50 3.33 -7.01 -4.12
CA SER A 50 2.36 -7.17 -5.21
C SER A 50 2.19 -5.90 -6.04
N THR A 51 2.38 -4.72 -5.46
CA THR A 51 2.21 -3.44 -6.15
C THR A 51 3.22 -3.28 -7.30
N VAL A 52 4.48 -3.66 -7.11
CA VAL A 52 5.53 -3.55 -8.14
C VAL A 52 5.22 -4.43 -9.36
N HIS A 53 4.51 -5.53 -9.15
CA HIS A 53 4.13 -6.49 -10.20
C HIS A 53 2.79 -6.18 -10.87
N ALA A 54 2.10 -5.10 -10.47
CA ALA A 54 0.83 -4.70 -11.07
C ALA A 54 1.07 -4.11 -12.47
N GLN A 55 0.47 -4.75 -13.51
CA GLN A 55 0.68 -4.42 -14.92
C GLN A 55 -0.52 -3.69 -15.54
N GLY A 56 -1.74 -3.99 -15.11
CA GLY A 56 -2.99 -3.62 -15.77
C GLY A 56 -3.38 -2.14 -15.73
N GLY A 57 -2.57 -1.26 -15.15
CA GLY A 57 -2.90 0.15 -15.07
C GLY A 57 -3.68 0.57 -13.82
N ILE A 58 -4.08 1.84 -13.75
CA ILE A 58 -4.91 2.40 -12.68
C ILE A 58 -6.12 3.11 -13.27
N ALA A 59 -7.31 2.72 -12.83
CA ALA A 59 -8.57 3.30 -13.29
C ALA A 59 -8.95 4.53 -12.46
N ALA A 60 -9.21 5.66 -13.14
CA ALA A 60 -9.75 6.87 -12.51
C ALA A 60 -10.54 7.70 -13.51
N ALA A 61 -11.63 8.30 -13.07
CA ALA A 61 -12.49 9.16 -13.90
C ALA A 61 -11.85 10.54 -14.09
N VAL A 62 -10.83 10.63 -14.96
CA VAL A 62 -10.07 11.86 -15.23
C VAL A 62 -10.36 12.47 -16.61
N ALA A 63 -11.11 11.77 -17.48
CA ALA A 63 -11.49 12.24 -18.80
C ALA A 63 -12.75 13.14 -18.73
N ALA A 64 -12.92 14.01 -19.73
CA ALA A 64 -14.05 14.92 -19.79
C ALA A 64 -15.41 14.23 -20.02
N ASP A 65 -15.39 13.03 -20.62
CA ASP A 65 -16.55 12.19 -20.89
C ASP A 65 -16.81 11.14 -19.78
N ASP A 66 -16.06 11.19 -18.67
CA ASP A 66 -16.19 10.27 -17.55
C ASP A 66 -16.59 11.02 -16.26
N SER A 67 -17.08 10.24 -15.29
CA SER A 67 -17.38 10.75 -13.94
C SER A 67 -17.24 9.67 -12.88
N PRO A 68 -17.06 10.05 -11.59
CA PRO A 68 -17.10 9.11 -10.48
C PRO A 68 -18.36 8.24 -10.46
N ASP A 69 -19.52 8.78 -10.85
CA ASP A 69 -20.78 8.03 -10.87
C ASP A 69 -20.81 6.98 -11.98
N ILE A 70 -20.28 7.28 -13.19
CA ILE A 70 -20.14 6.30 -14.27
C ILE A 70 -19.18 5.20 -13.83
N HIS A 71 -18.04 5.56 -13.23
CA HIS A 71 -17.06 4.60 -12.71
C HIS A 71 -17.66 3.73 -11.60
N ALA A 72 -18.45 4.30 -10.69
CA ALA A 72 -19.13 3.55 -9.64
C ALA A 72 -20.15 2.56 -10.22
N SER A 73 -20.93 2.98 -11.22
CA SER A 73 -21.90 2.10 -11.88
C SER A 73 -21.24 0.92 -12.56
N ASP A 74 -20.15 1.14 -13.31
CA ASP A 74 -19.37 0.06 -13.94
C ASP A 74 -18.79 -0.89 -12.89
N THR A 75 -18.25 -0.36 -11.79
CA THR A 75 -17.68 -1.16 -10.71
C THR A 75 -18.72 -2.04 -10.02
N LEU A 76 -19.90 -1.47 -9.72
CA LEU A 76 -21.01 -2.22 -9.09
C LEU A 76 -21.54 -3.30 -10.01
N ALA A 77 -21.66 -3.01 -11.32
CA ALA A 77 -22.10 -3.97 -12.31
C ALA A 77 -21.10 -5.14 -12.44
N ALA A 78 -19.80 -4.85 -12.51
CA ALA A 78 -18.75 -5.87 -12.57
C ALA A 78 -18.67 -6.72 -11.31
N GLY A 79 -18.98 -6.15 -10.16
CA GLY A 79 -18.93 -6.82 -8.87
C GLY A 79 -20.09 -7.75 -8.59
N ASP A 80 -21.13 -7.78 -9.46
CA ASP A 80 -22.27 -8.72 -9.42
C ASP A 80 -22.90 -8.89 -8.02
N GLY A 81 -23.11 -7.79 -7.31
CA GLY A 81 -23.71 -7.76 -5.98
C GLY A 81 -22.75 -8.01 -4.80
N LEU A 82 -21.47 -8.29 -5.05
CA LEU A 82 -20.46 -8.50 -3.99
C LEU A 82 -19.84 -7.19 -3.47
N CYS A 83 -20.07 -6.06 -4.15
CA CYS A 83 -19.48 -4.79 -3.77
C CYS A 83 -20.16 -4.18 -2.55
N ARG A 84 -19.34 -3.58 -1.68
CA ARG A 84 -19.83 -2.60 -0.72
C ARG A 84 -19.95 -1.24 -1.41
N VAL A 85 -21.18 -0.74 -1.53
CA VAL A 85 -21.50 0.50 -2.26
C VAL A 85 -20.75 1.71 -1.69
N ASP A 86 -20.66 1.82 -0.37
CA ASP A 86 -19.93 2.87 0.33
C ASP A 86 -18.43 2.88 -0.03
N ALA A 87 -17.80 1.70 -0.09
CA ALA A 87 -16.39 1.56 -0.47
C ALA A 87 -16.17 1.92 -1.95
N VAL A 88 -17.07 1.48 -2.84
CA VAL A 88 -17.00 1.84 -4.27
C VAL A 88 -17.08 3.36 -4.45
N ARG A 89 -18.02 4.02 -3.76
CA ARG A 89 -18.14 5.49 -3.83
C ARG A 89 -16.87 6.20 -3.37
N ILE A 90 -16.31 5.81 -2.23
CA ILE A 90 -15.03 6.38 -1.74
C ILE A 90 -13.91 6.20 -2.79
N LEU A 91 -13.80 5.02 -3.39
CA LEU A 91 -12.80 4.72 -4.40
C LEU A 91 -12.95 5.63 -5.62
N THR A 92 -14.17 5.69 -6.18
CA THR A 92 -14.40 6.38 -7.45
C THR A 92 -14.42 7.91 -7.33
N GLU A 93 -14.92 8.44 -6.21
CA GLU A 93 -14.93 9.87 -5.92
C GLU A 93 -13.53 10.42 -5.61
N ARG A 94 -12.71 9.65 -4.88
CA ARG A 94 -11.38 10.09 -4.46
C ARG A 94 -10.27 9.71 -5.45
N GLY A 95 -10.50 8.70 -6.27
CA GLY A 95 -9.54 8.18 -7.24
C GLY A 95 -8.91 9.24 -8.12
N PRO A 96 -9.67 10.11 -8.79
CA PRO A 96 -9.14 11.16 -9.65
C PRO A 96 -8.14 12.08 -8.94
N ARG A 97 -8.46 12.50 -7.71
CA ARG A 97 -7.56 13.33 -6.90
C ARG A 97 -6.24 12.61 -6.61
N TYR A 98 -6.28 11.35 -6.19
CA TYR A 98 -5.05 10.61 -5.84
C TYR A 98 -4.20 10.27 -7.06
N VAL A 99 -4.81 10.05 -8.22
CA VAL A 99 -4.08 9.91 -9.49
C VAL A 99 -3.41 11.23 -9.87
N GLN A 100 -4.09 12.37 -9.70
CA GLN A 100 -3.49 13.68 -9.93
C GLN A 100 -2.30 13.94 -8.99
N GLU A 101 -2.40 13.58 -7.71
CA GLU A 101 -1.29 13.67 -6.75
C GLU A 101 -0.06 12.85 -7.23
N LEU A 102 -0.27 11.63 -7.77
CA LEU A 102 0.83 10.84 -8.34
C LEU A 102 1.49 11.55 -9.52
N ILE A 103 0.71 12.16 -10.40
CA ILE A 103 1.20 12.94 -11.54
C ILE A 103 2.02 14.15 -11.05
N ASP A 104 1.50 14.88 -10.07
CA ASP A 104 2.16 16.04 -9.48
C ASP A 104 3.47 15.67 -8.77
N TRP A 105 3.57 14.45 -8.26
CA TRP A 105 4.81 13.89 -7.68
C TRP A 105 5.76 13.32 -8.72
N GLY A 106 5.38 13.35 -10.01
CA GLY A 106 6.22 12.97 -11.14
C GLY A 106 6.03 11.53 -11.62
N ALA A 107 4.81 10.98 -11.51
CA ALA A 107 4.46 9.74 -12.19
C ALA A 107 4.33 9.95 -13.70
N GLU A 108 5.01 9.12 -14.46
CA GLU A 108 5.09 9.18 -15.92
C GLU A 108 4.10 8.22 -16.56
N PHE A 109 2.82 8.61 -16.58
CA PHE A 109 1.80 7.88 -17.33
C PHE A 109 1.89 8.20 -18.82
N GLU A 110 1.49 7.25 -19.66
CA GLU A 110 1.48 7.41 -21.11
C GLU A 110 0.63 8.59 -21.57
N ARG A 111 1.12 9.28 -22.60
CA ARG A 111 0.44 10.41 -23.20
C ARG A 111 0.29 10.21 -24.70
N ASN A 112 -0.78 10.74 -25.25
CA ASN A 112 -1.01 10.78 -26.69
C ASN A 112 -0.10 11.83 -27.36
N THR A 113 -0.15 11.91 -28.68
CA THR A 113 0.63 12.87 -29.50
C THR A 113 0.34 14.35 -29.16
N ASN A 114 -0.80 14.63 -28.55
CA ASN A 114 -1.20 15.98 -28.12
C ASN A 114 -0.73 16.31 -26.69
N GLY A 115 -0.07 15.37 -25.99
CA GLY A 115 0.39 15.54 -24.62
C GLY A 115 -0.68 15.25 -23.54
N GLU A 116 -1.89 14.83 -23.93
CA GLU A 116 -2.95 14.42 -23.00
C GLU A 116 -2.72 12.97 -22.51
N LEU A 117 -3.29 12.60 -21.36
CA LEU A 117 -3.20 11.22 -20.85
C LEU A 117 -3.81 10.23 -21.86
N ALA A 118 -3.05 9.19 -22.19
CA ALA A 118 -3.52 8.11 -23.05
C ALA A 118 -4.30 7.11 -22.19
N LEU A 119 -5.64 7.17 -22.26
CA LEU A 119 -6.50 6.32 -21.47
C LEU A 119 -6.91 5.07 -22.25
N ALA A 120 -6.75 3.90 -21.66
CA ALA A 120 -7.25 2.64 -22.18
C ALA A 120 -8.64 2.30 -21.64
N ARG A 121 -9.35 1.44 -22.37
CA ARG A 121 -10.59 0.82 -21.94
C ARG A 121 -10.35 -0.65 -21.69
N GLU A 122 -10.57 -1.09 -20.47
CA GLU A 122 -10.40 -2.48 -20.09
C GLU A 122 -11.68 -3.04 -19.48
N GLY A 123 -11.84 -4.36 -19.54
CA GLY A 123 -12.84 -5.14 -18.85
C GLY A 123 -14.24 -4.56 -18.91
N ALA A 124 -14.85 -4.36 -17.77
CA ALA A 124 -16.22 -3.89 -17.59
C ALA A 124 -16.40 -2.36 -17.67
N HIS A 125 -15.35 -1.61 -18.02
CA HIS A 125 -15.47 -0.15 -18.13
C HIS A 125 -16.29 0.28 -19.35
N SER A 126 -17.26 1.17 -19.15
CA SER A 126 -18.08 1.74 -20.22
C SER A 126 -17.33 2.80 -21.04
N VAL A 127 -16.39 3.52 -20.41
CA VAL A 127 -15.54 4.55 -21.03
C VAL A 127 -14.06 4.26 -20.80
N ARG A 128 -13.18 5.03 -21.48
CA ARG A 128 -11.74 4.94 -21.31
C ARG A 128 -11.32 5.68 -20.04
N ARG A 129 -10.73 4.98 -19.04
CA ARG A 129 -10.29 5.59 -17.78
C ARG A 129 -9.05 4.99 -17.18
N VAL A 130 -8.44 4.03 -17.84
CA VAL A 130 -7.28 3.31 -17.28
C VAL A 130 -5.99 3.97 -17.76
N LEU A 131 -5.22 4.49 -16.81
CA LEU A 131 -3.90 5.08 -17.04
C LEU A 131 -2.84 3.97 -16.99
N HIS A 132 -1.88 4.02 -17.87
CA HIS A 132 -0.78 3.06 -17.96
C HIS A 132 0.58 3.76 -17.93
N ALA A 133 1.58 3.06 -17.40
CA ALA A 133 2.99 3.36 -17.57
C ALA A 133 3.66 2.10 -18.16
N GLN A 134 3.50 1.91 -19.46
CA GLN A 134 3.87 0.68 -20.18
C GLN A 134 3.24 -0.56 -19.50
N ASP A 135 3.95 -1.70 -19.48
CA ASP A 135 3.53 -2.90 -18.75
C ASP A 135 3.99 -2.90 -17.28
N ALA A 136 4.25 -1.73 -16.70
CA ALA A 136 4.90 -1.60 -15.40
C ALA A 136 4.27 -0.49 -14.54
N THR A 137 2.96 -0.28 -14.64
CA THR A 137 2.25 0.80 -13.94
C THR A 137 2.46 0.76 -12.43
N GLY A 138 2.41 -0.42 -11.82
CA GLY A 138 2.68 -0.58 -10.39
C GLY A 138 4.10 -0.21 -9.99
N LYS A 139 5.09 -0.53 -10.83
CA LYS A 139 6.49 -0.16 -10.62
C LYS A 139 6.68 1.36 -10.66
N GLU A 140 6.02 2.03 -11.60
CA GLU A 140 6.07 3.49 -11.73
C GLU A 140 5.44 4.18 -10.51
N ILE A 141 4.27 3.72 -10.07
CA ILE A 141 3.62 4.22 -8.86
C ILE A 141 4.54 4.02 -7.64
N CYS A 142 5.11 2.82 -7.47
CA CYS A 142 6.07 2.55 -6.40
C CYS A 142 7.27 3.49 -6.45
N ARG A 143 7.87 3.70 -7.62
CA ARG A 143 9.01 4.60 -7.79
C ARG A 143 8.73 6.00 -7.23
N VAL A 144 7.56 6.53 -7.55
CA VAL A 144 7.16 7.87 -7.10
C VAL A 144 6.93 7.91 -5.59
N LEU A 145 6.19 6.93 -5.07
CA LEU A 145 5.89 6.86 -3.63
C LEU A 145 7.17 6.65 -2.80
N TRP A 146 8.07 5.75 -3.24
CA TRP A 146 9.37 5.54 -2.60
C TRP A 146 10.21 6.80 -2.59
N LYS A 147 10.28 7.53 -3.70
CA LYS A 147 10.99 8.81 -3.78
C LYS A 147 10.46 9.80 -2.74
N LYS A 148 9.14 9.85 -2.53
CA LYS A 148 8.52 10.74 -1.54
C LYS A 148 8.93 10.36 -0.11
N ILE A 149 8.80 9.11 0.28
CA ILE A 149 9.11 8.69 1.66
C ILE A 149 10.60 8.73 1.95
N SER A 150 11.47 8.40 0.98
CA SER A 150 12.93 8.44 1.16
C SER A 150 13.48 9.85 1.36
N ALA A 151 12.72 10.87 1.00
CA ALA A 151 13.10 12.27 1.22
C ALA A 151 12.70 12.78 2.62
N SER A 152 11.90 12.02 3.38
CA SER A 152 11.43 12.44 4.70
C SER A 152 12.39 12.02 5.82
N PRO A 153 12.76 12.96 6.71
CA PRO A 153 13.54 12.64 7.90
C PRO A 153 12.69 11.99 9.02
N HIS A 154 11.37 11.97 8.88
CA HIS A 154 10.44 11.44 9.89
C HIS A 154 10.05 9.99 9.64
N ILE A 155 10.44 9.42 8.49
CA ILE A 155 10.07 8.06 8.10
C ILE A 155 11.32 7.18 8.10
N ARG A 156 11.35 6.19 8.99
CA ARG A 156 12.37 5.14 9.02
C ARG A 156 11.81 3.84 8.47
N ILE A 157 12.61 3.12 7.69
CA ILE A 157 12.24 1.84 7.12
C ILE A 157 13.20 0.78 7.65
N LEU A 158 12.66 -0.31 8.16
CA LEU A 158 13.41 -1.48 8.56
C LEU A 158 13.02 -2.66 7.66
N GLU A 159 13.95 -3.06 6.82
CA GLU A 159 13.83 -4.21 5.94
C GLU A 159 14.19 -5.51 6.65
N GLN A 160 13.75 -6.64 6.08
CA GLN A 160 13.98 -7.97 6.63
C GLN A 160 13.50 -8.08 8.09
N ALA A 161 12.41 -7.42 8.40
CA ALA A 161 11.74 -7.41 9.69
C ALA A 161 10.39 -8.12 9.57
N LEU A 162 10.35 -9.40 9.92
CA LEU A 162 9.13 -10.21 9.87
C LEU A 162 8.35 -10.04 11.17
N VAL A 163 7.24 -9.31 11.12
CA VAL A 163 6.33 -9.20 12.26
C VAL A 163 5.67 -10.56 12.52
N VAL A 164 5.71 -11.01 13.76
CA VAL A 164 5.23 -12.31 14.20
C VAL A 164 4.11 -12.23 15.23
N ASP A 165 3.92 -11.08 15.84
CA ASP A 165 2.88 -10.89 16.87
C ASP A 165 2.58 -9.40 17.07
N VAL A 166 1.35 -9.06 17.45
CA VAL A 166 0.97 -7.74 17.96
C VAL A 166 1.00 -7.74 19.49
N ILE A 167 1.47 -6.65 20.07
CA ILE A 167 1.48 -6.47 21.51
C ILE A 167 0.20 -5.76 21.90
N VAL A 168 -0.61 -6.42 22.72
CA VAL A 168 -1.87 -5.86 23.22
C VAL A 168 -1.75 -5.64 24.73
N ASP A 169 -2.01 -4.43 25.16
CA ASP A 169 -2.11 -4.04 26.57
C ASP A 169 -3.45 -3.33 26.79
N GLU A 170 -4.17 -3.71 27.83
CA GLU A 170 -5.51 -3.15 28.16
C GLU A 170 -6.46 -3.05 26.94
N ASN A 171 -6.44 -4.06 26.06
CA ASN A 171 -7.23 -4.13 24.82
C ASN A 171 -6.84 -3.09 23.73
N CYS A 172 -5.65 -2.50 23.85
CA CYS A 172 -5.07 -1.59 22.87
C CYS A 172 -3.81 -2.22 22.24
N CYS A 173 -3.64 -2.09 20.92
CA CYS A 173 -2.37 -2.45 20.31
C CYS A 173 -1.34 -1.37 20.64
N VAL A 174 -0.27 -1.76 21.33
CA VAL A 174 0.81 -0.87 21.76
C VAL A 174 2.12 -1.09 21.00
N GLY A 175 2.14 -2.03 20.06
CA GLY A 175 3.33 -2.32 19.26
C GLY A 175 3.31 -3.71 18.65
N VAL A 176 4.47 -4.16 18.20
CA VAL A 176 4.63 -5.50 17.60
C VAL A 176 5.93 -6.17 18.03
N ARG A 177 5.97 -7.51 17.91
CA ARG A 177 7.19 -8.32 17.91
C ARG A 177 7.54 -8.72 16.51
N PHE A 178 8.82 -8.70 16.18
CA PHE A 178 9.29 -9.08 14.85
C PHE A 178 10.64 -9.81 14.94
N LEU A 179 10.92 -10.61 13.93
CA LEU A 179 12.25 -11.19 13.71
C LEU A 179 13.05 -10.24 12.83
N ASP A 180 14.25 -9.88 13.29
CA ASP A 180 15.19 -9.05 12.51
C ASP A 180 15.89 -9.86 11.40
N SER A 181 16.77 -9.21 10.65
CA SER A 181 17.56 -9.83 9.57
C SER A 181 18.48 -10.98 10.03
N ARG A 182 18.71 -11.11 11.34
CA ARG A 182 19.50 -12.19 11.96
C ARG A 182 18.63 -13.28 12.55
N GLY A 183 17.29 -13.16 12.44
CA GLY A 183 16.32 -14.04 13.07
C GLY A 183 16.19 -13.86 14.58
N GLN A 184 16.65 -12.72 15.11
CA GLN A 184 16.51 -12.40 16.53
C GLN A 184 15.16 -11.72 16.77
N LEU A 185 14.49 -12.12 17.86
CA LEU A 185 13.23 -11.51 18.26
C LEU A 185 13.48 -10.11 18.83
N ALA A 186 12.83 -9.12 18.24
CA ALA A 186 12.87 -7.73 18.65
C ALA A 186 11.45 -7.21 18.89
N THR A 187 11.35 -6.11 19.63
CA THR A 187 10.08 -5.46 19.98
C THR A 187 10.15 -3.98 19.63
N VAL A 188 9.07 -3.45 19.10
CA VAL A 188 8.88 -2.01 18.91
C VAL A 188 7.53 -1.59 19.46
N VAL A 189 7.51 -0.45 20.15
CA VAL A 189 6.31 0.17 20.73
C VAL A 189 5.98 1.42 19.91
N ALA A 190 4.69 1.65 19.70
CA ALA A 190 4.17 2.82 18.99
C ALA A 190 2.77 3.19 19.49
N THR A 191 2.44 4.49 19.37
CA THR A 191 1.12 4.99 19.76
C THR A 191 0.01 4.42 18.88
N ALA A 192 0.27 4.21 17.58
CA ALA A 192 -0.68 3.60 16.66
C ALA A 192 0.02 2.67 15.68
N THR A 193 -0.62 1.55 15.38
CA THR A 193 -0.12 0.53 14.45
C THR A 193 -1.07 0.33 13.28
N LEU A 194 -0.56 0.43 12.06
CA LEU A 194 -1.27 0.11 10.82
C LEU A 194 -0.77 -1.22 10.25
N LEU A 195 -1.66 -2.19 10.10
CA LEU A 195 -1.38 -3.41 9.36
C LEU A 195 -1.70 -3.19 7.87
N ALA A 196 -0.66 -3.11 7.05
CA ALA A 196 -0.72 -2.96 5.59
C ALA A 196 0.00 -4.13 4.90
N THR A 197 -0.20 -5.34 5.42
CA THR A 197 0.55 -6.57 5.13
C THR A 197 0.21 -7.22 3.79
N GLY A 198 -0.74 -6.64 3.04
CA GLY A 198 -1.17 -7.17 1.73
C GLY A 198 -2.08 -8.38 1.84
N GLY A 199 -2.14 -9.16 0.76
CA GLY A 199 -3.05 -10.29 0.62
C GLY A 199 -2.43 -11.65 0.95
N ALA A 200 -3.23 -12.70 0.75
CA ALA A 200 -2.91 -14.09 1.08
C ALA A 200 -2.91 -15.00 -0.17
N GLY A 201 -2.51 -14.49 -1.35
CA GLY A 201 -2.56 -15.26 -2.61
C GLY A 201 -1.78 -16.57 -2.56
N GLN A 202 -0.72 -16.64 -1.78
CA GLN A 202 0.14 -17.82 -1.65
C GLN A 202 -0.48 -18.98 -0.83
N VAL A 203 -1.67 -18.79 -0.23
CA VAL A 203 -2.41 -19.90 0.36
C VAL A 203 -3.07 -20.81 -0.70
N PHE A 204 -3.17 -20.34 -1.95
CA PHE A 204 -3.70 -21.10 -3.06
C PHE A 204 -2.57 -21.83 -3.80
N SER A 205 -2.84 -23.07 -4.25
CA SER A 205 -1.87 -23.90 -5.00
C SER A 205 -1.52 -23.33 -6.37
N GLN A 206 -2.38 -22.49 -6.94
CA GLN A 206 -2.17 -21.80 -8.21
C GLN A 206 -2.45 -20.32 -8.02
N THR A 207 -1.43 -19.50 -8.16
CA THR A 207 -1.53 -18.05 -7.98
C THR A 207 -0.46 -17.34 -8.81
N THR A 208 -0.80 -16.14 -9.31
CA THR A 208 0.14 -15.21 -9.93
C THR A 208 0.71 -14.20 -8.93
N ASN A 209 0.26 -14.26 -7.66
CA ASN A 209 0.78 -13.37 -6.62
C ASN A 209 2.24 -13.69 -6.32
N PRO A 210 3.08 -12.69 -5.99
CA PRO A 210 4.46 -12.93 -5.61
C PRO A 210 4.54 -13.75 -4.31
N SER A 211 5.67 -14.43 -4.10
CA SER A 211 5.90 -15.30 -2.95
C SER A 211 5.74 -14.61 -1.58
N VAL A 212 5.85 -13.30 -1.55
CA VAL A 212 5.65 -12.49 -0.34
C VAL A 212 4.18 -12.31 0.05
N ALA A 213 3.21 -12.67 -0.79
CA ALA A 213 1.78 -12.55 -0.50
C ALA A 213 1.28 -13.75 0.34
N ALA A 214 1.84 -13.95 1.52
CA ALA A 214 1.65 -15.14 2.36
C ALA A 214 0.50 -15.02 3.38
N GLY A 215 -0.13 -13.84 3.51
CA GLY A 215 -1.24 -13.65 4.44
C GLY A 215 -0.81 -13.38 5.89
N ASP A 216 0.38 -12.86 6.10
CA ASP A 216 0.97 -12.66 7.43
C ASP A 216 0.05 -11.85 8.36
N GLY A 217 -0.62 -10.81 7.85
CA GLY A 217 -1.55 -10.01 8.64
C GLY A 217 -2.82 -10.71 9.10
N ILE A 218 -3.05 -11.94 8.65
CA ILE A 218 -4.12 -12.81 9.15
C ILE A 218 -3.57 -13.73 10.26
N ALA A 219 -2.27 -14.00 10.22
CA ALA A 219 -1.61 -14.93 11.14
C ALA A 219 -1.19 -14.28 12.46
N ILE A 220 -0.97 -12.97 12.47
CA ILE A 220 -0.53 -12.18 13.64
C ILE A 220 -1.74 -11.52 14.42
#